data_9ef1bbee5a7cb328d59f939a6096f206
#
_entry.id   9ef1bbee5a7cb328d59f939a6096f206
#
_cell.length_a   1.000
_cell.length_b   1.000
_cell.length_c   1.000
_cell.angle_alpha   90.00
_cell.angle_beta   90.00
_cell.angle_gamma   90.00
#
_symmetry.space_group_name_H-M   'P 1'
#
loop_
_entity.id
_entity.type
_entity.pdbx_description
1 polymer ?
#
loop_
_entity_poly.entity_id
_entity_poly.type
_entity_poly.pdbx_seq_one_letter_code
_entity_poly.pdbx_strand_id
1 'polypeptide(L)'
;MRIARFTTGSNPMFGIVQEKDGVDMVYGVSGDPLYTQIQPNGTILPLEDVRLLAPVIPRSKVVGVGKNYAEHAHEMGGEAPERPLLFLKPNTSVIGPNDPIVYPADAAELSFEAELAVVIKTLAKNIPAERASDVILGYTCANDLTVRDAQREESQWFRAKAFDTSCPLGPWIETDLDTANARIRARVNGEVKQDGTSADMLRRIPELIEEITRSTTLLPGDVILTGTPAGVGLVNVGDTVDIDIDGIGTLTNRIVSPEDLEA
;
A
#
# COMPACT_ATOMS: atom_id res chain seq x y z
N MET A 1 4.12 -11.59 11.87
CA MET A 1 4.77 -10.58 12.76
C MET A 1 4.51 -9.19 12.21
N ARG A 2 3.97 -8.26 13.04
CA ARG A 2 3.60 -6.89 12.62
C ARG A 2 4.78 -5.93 12.83
N ILE A 3 5.42 -5.47 11.74
CA ILE A 3 6.53 -4.51 11.76
C ILE A 3 5.98 -3.12 11.50
N ALA A 4 6.03 -2.23 12.50
CA ALA A 4 5.60 -0.85 12.38
C ALA A 4 6.79 0.11 12.29
N ARG A 5 6.58 1.21 11.58
CA ARG A 5 7.44 2.41 11.66
C ARG A 5 6.64 3.51 12.33
N PHE A 6 7.21 4.16 13.35
CA PHE A 6 6.48 5.08 14.20
C PHE A 6 7.36 6.21 14.72
N THR A 7 6.73 7.22 15.32
CA THR A 7 7.40 8.30 16.03
C THR A 7 6.63 8.69 17.29
N THR A 8 7.35 9.22 18.27
CA THR A 8 6.82 9.89 19.46
C THR A 8 7.02 11.41 19.42
N GLY A 9 7.15 11.98 18.21
CA GLY A 9 7.45 13.40 18.00
C GLY A 9 8.95 13.71 17.76
N SER A 10 9.82 12.67 17.82
CA SER A 10 11.25 12.75 17.52
C SER A 10 11.59 11.96 16.24
N ASN A 11 12.81 11.43 16.15
CA ASN A 11 13.24 10.63 15.02
C ASN A 11 12.35 9.38 14.83
N PRO A 12 12.03 8.98 13.58
CA PRO A 12 11.33 7.74 13.30
C PRO A 12 12.09 6.52 13.84
N MET A 13 11.31 5.56 14.35
CA MET A 13 11.80 4.28 14.88
C MET A 13 11.03 3.13 14.22
N PHE A 14 11.60 1.92 14.29
CA PHE A 14 10.89 0.68 13.97
C PHE A 14 10.54 -0.07 15.26
N GLY A 15 9.47 -0.86 15.20
CA GLY A 15 9.06 -1.70 16.32
C GLY A 15 8.19 -2.86 15.85
N ILE A 16 8.03 -3.84 16.75
CA ILE A 16 7.13 -4.97 16.56
C ILE A 16 5.87 -4.69 17.34
N VAL A 17 4.71 -4.77 16.69
CA VAL A 17 3.41 -4.63 17.33
C VAL A 17 2.94 -6.00 17.80
N GLN A 18 2.64 -6.10 19.09
CA GLN A 18 2.13 -7.31 19.72
C GLN A 18 1.05 -6.95 20.75
N GLU A 19 0.02 -7.77 20.83
CA GLU A 19 -0.98 -7.66 21.88
C GLU A 19 -0.40 -8.18 23.21
N LYS A 20 -0.62 -7.41 24.26
CA LYS A 20 -0.32 -7.79 25.63
C LYS A 20 -1.49 -7.39 26.53
N ASP A 21 -2.10 -8.35 27.18
CA ASP A 21 -3.22 -8.13 28.12
C ASP A 21 -4.41 -7.36 27.50
N GLY A 22 -4.68 -7.60 26.19
CA GLY A 22 -5.75 -6.95 25.43
C GLY A 22 -5.39 -5.55 24.89
N VAL A 23 -4.13 -5.11 25.03
CA VAL A 23 -3.63 -3.84 24.53
C VAL A 23 -2.54 -4.09 23.48
N ASP A 24 -2.65 -3.44 22.31
CA ASP A 24 -1.58 -3.46 21.33
C ASP A 24 -0.41 -2.60 21.83
N MET A 25 0.78 -3.20 21.88
CA MET A 25 2.01 -2.59 22.33
C MET A 25 3.03 -2.55 21.20
N VAL A 26 3.83 -1.49 21.13
CA VAL A 26 4.98 -1.38 20.22
C VAL A 26 6.26 -1.66 20.99
N TYR A 27 6.98 -2.69 20.58
CA TYR A 27 8.31 -3.06 21.09
C TYR A 27 9.36 -2.51 20.12
N GLY A 28 10.02 -1.42 20.49
CA GLY A 28 11.02 -0.76 19.65
C GLY A 28 12.20 -1.66 19.34
N VAL A 29 12.70 -1.55 18.10
CA VAL A 29 13.85 -2.31 17.62
C VAL A 29 14.96 -1.37 17.15
N SER A 30 16.21 -1.87 17.20
CA SER A 30 17.39 -1.13 16.73
C SER A 30 17.50 -1.27 15.21
N GLY A 31 17.68 -0.13 14.54
CA GLY A 31 17.89 -0.09 13.08
C GLY A 31 16.64 -0.36 12.26
N ASP A 32 16.83 -0.57 10.97
CA ASP A 32 15.78 -0.86 10.00
C ASP A 32 15.72 -2.37 9.76
N PRO A 33 14.56 -3.04 10.00
CA PRO A 33 14.39 -4.49 9.82
C PRO A 33 14.67 -5.01 8.39
N LEU A 34 14.68 -4.14 7.39
CA LEU A 34 15.12 -4.49 6.03
C LEU A 34 16.62 -4.76 5.92
N TYR A 35 17.43 -4.18 6.81
CA TYR A 35 18.91 -4.22 6.69
C TYR A 35 19.60 -4.74 7.92
N THR A 36 18.90 -4.81 9.05
CA THR A 36 19.49 -5.21 10.33
C THR A 36 18.70 -6.37 10.94
N GLN A 37 19.36 -7.16 11.77
CA GLN A 37 18.64 -8.13 12.60
C GLN A 37 17.75 -7.39 13.60
N ILE A 38 16.55 -7.92 13.81
CA ILE A 38 15.61 -7.40 14.79
C ILE A 38 16.18 -7.62 16.19
N GLN A 39 16.55 -6.53 16.87
CA GLN A 39 17.02 -6.53 18.24
C GLN A 39 16.24 -5.49 19.05
N PRO A 40 15.65 -5.87 20.21
CA PRO A 40 14.96 -4.91 21.06
C PRO A 40 15.89 -3.77 21.50
N ASN A 41 15.37 -2.54 21.51
CA ASN A 41 16.10 -1.36 21.96
C ASN A 41 15.66 -0.85 23.37
N GLY A 42 14.75 -1.60 24.02
CA GLY A 42 14.21 -1.27 25.34
C GLY A 42 12.98 -0.36 25.34
N THR A 43 12.57 0.17 24.19
CA THR A 43 11.33 0.96 24.08
C THR A 43 10.12 0.03 24.11
N ILE A 44 9.14 0.29 25.00
CA ILE A 44 7.87 -0.41 25.05
C ILE A 44 6.80 0.65 25.32
N LEU A 45 5.87 0.82 24.36
CA LEU A 45 4.82 1.84 24.42
C LEU A 45 3.48 1.24 23.98
N PRO A 46 2.34 1.70 24.52
CA PRO A 46 1.03 1.46 23.92
C PRO A 46 1.01 1.95 22.46
N LEU A 47 0.35 1.22 21.57
CA LEU A 47 0.23 1.61 20.17
C LEU A 47 -0.52 2.96 20.01
N GLU A 48 -1.45 3.25 20.90
CA GLU A 48 -2.22 4.51 20.93
C GLU A 48 -1.38 5.73 21.29
N ASP A 49 -0.23 5.54 21.96
CA ASP A 49 0.67 6.64 22.37
C ASP A 49 1.72 7.00 21.30
N VAL A 50 1.69 6.33 20.15
CA VAL A 50 2.63 6.58 19.06
C VAL A 50 1.91 6.97 17.77
N ARG A 51 2.55 7.83 16.98
CA ARG A 51 2.08 8.09 15.61
C ARG A 51 2.73 7.08 14.67
N LEU A 52 1.91 6.27 14.01
CA LEU A 52 2.35 5.39 12.93
C LEU A 52 2.76 6.22 11.71
N LEU A 53 3.76 5.74 11.00
CA LEU A 53 4.27 6.30 9.76
C LEU A 53 4.15 5.23 8.67
N ALA A 54 4.31 5.60 7.40
CA ALA A 54 4.43 4.62 6.34
C ALA A 54 5.45 3.54 6.75
N PRO A 55 5.07 2.25 6.80
CA PRO A 55 5.89 1.20 7.40
C PRO A 55 7.18 0.93 6.61
N VAL A 56 7.20 1.37 5.36
CA VAL A 56 8.37 1.37 4.47
C VAL A 56 8.41 2.64 3.65
N ILE A 57 9.61 3.16 3.40
CA ILE A 57 9.85 4.18 2.38
C ILE A 57 10.56 3.47 1.22
N PRO A 58 9.89 3.29 0.06
CA PRO A 58 10.50 2.62 -1.08
C PRO A 58 11.81 3.29 -1.47
N ARG A 59 12.88 2.51 -1.58
CA ARG A 59 14.20 3.07 -1.94
C ARG A 59 14.26 3.56 -3.37
N SER A 60 13.56 2.88 -4.26
CA SER A 60 13.61 3.24 -5.67
C SER A 60 12.23 3.46 -6.28
N LYS A 61 11.24 2.63 -5.96
CA LYS A 61 9.95 2.70 -6.65
C LYS A 61 8.85 1.93 -5.92
N VAL A 62 7.63 2.30 -6.28
CA VAL A 62 6.43 1.48 -6.16
C VAL A 62 6.03 1.05 -7.56
N VAL A 63 5.80 -0.25 -7.76
CA VAL A 63 5.29 -0.82 -9.02
C VAL A 63 3.81 -1.11 -8.84
N GLY A 64 2.95 -0.44 -9.59
CA GLY A 64 1.52 -0.73 -9.61
C GLY A 64 1.14 -1.70 -10.72
N VAL A 65 0.13 -2.52 -10.45
CA VAL A 65 -0.44 -3.50 -11.39
C VAL A 65 -1.88 -3.14 -11.71
N GLY A 66 -2.11 -2.59 -12.89
CA GLY A 66 -3.46 -2.25 -13.36
C GLY A 66 -4.24 -3.46 -13.87
N LYS A 67 -5.57 -3.43 -13.63
CA LYS A 67 -6.55 -4.41 -14.16
C LYS A 67 -6.25 -5.87 -13.78
N ASN A 68 -5.82 -6.10 -12.55
CA ASN A 68 -5.49 -7.45 -12.05
C ASN A 68 -6.69 -8.19 -11.43
N TYR A 69 -7.90 -7.63 -11.52
CA TYR A 69 -9.17 -8.26 -11.13
C TYR A 69 -10.14 -8.17 -12.30
N ALA A 70 -10.77 -9.31 -12.65
CA ALA A 70 -11.61 -9.40 -13.84
C ALA A 70 -12.81 -8.45 -13.79
N GLU A 71 -13.49 -8.39 -12.64
CA GLU A 71 -14.65 -7.51 -12.43
C GLU A 71 -14.25 -6.03 -12.51
N HIS A 72 -13.12 -5.64 -11.90
CA HIS A 72 -12.61 -4.28 -12.01
C HIS A 72 -12.19 -3.93 -13.45
N ALA A 73 -11.55 -4.86 -14.18
CA ALA A 73 -11.21 -4.63 -15.58
C ALA A 73 -12.48 -4.36 -16.43
N HIS A 74 -13.55 -5.08 -16.15
CA HIS A 74 -14.84 -4.89 -16.82
C HIS A 74 -15.51 -3.57 -16.41
N GLU A 75 -15.52 -3.21 -15.11
CA GLU A 75 -15.98 -1.92 -14.57
C GLU A 75 -15.32 -0.73 -15.29
N MET A 76 -14.02 -0.85 -15.57
CA MET A 76 -13.23 0.17 -16.30
C MET A 76 -13.40 0.11 -17.82
N GLY A 77 -14.40 -0.63 -18.31
CA GLY A 77 -14.79 -0.66 -19.73
C GLY A 77 -13.83 -1.44 -20.65
N GLY A 78 -13.09 -2.40 -20.12
CA GLY A 78 -12.16 -3.20 -20.91
C GLY A 78 -12.09 -4.66 -20.49
N GLU A 79 -11.30 -5.44 -21.22
CA GLU A 79 -10.97 -6.81 -20.86
C GLU A 79 -9.68 -6.86 -20.01
N ALA A 80 -9.50 -7.95 -19.29
CA ALA A 80 -8.25 -8.23 -18.59
C ALA A 80 -7.09 -8.32 -19.61
N PRO A 81 -5.97 -7.62 -19.37
CA PRO A 81 -4.86 -7.67 -20.29
C PRO A 81 -4.19 -9.06 -20.28
N GLU A 82 -3.69 -9.49 -21.45
CA GLU A 82 -2.95 -10.76 -21.55
C GLU A 82 -1.68 -10.77 -20.67
N ARG A 83 -1.02 -9.61 -20.55
CA ARG A 83 0.14 -9.40 -19.66
C ARG A 83 -0.22 -8.34 -18.62
N PRO A 84 0.35 -8.41 -17.39
CA PRO A 84 0.15 -7.38 -16.38
C PRO A 84 0.45 -5.99 -16.92
N LEU A 85 -0.47 -5.06 -16.73
CA LEU A 85 -0.27 -3.65 -17.05
C LEU A 85 0.49 -3.00 -15.89
N LEU A 86 1.76 -2.65 -16.11
CA LEU A 86 2.63 -2.13 -15.07
C LEU A 86 2.80 -0.63 -15.22
N PHE A 87 2.80 0.07 -14.06
CA PHE A 87 3.13 1.48 -13.98
C PHE A 87 3.98 1.75 -12.73
N LEU A 88 4.53 2.94 -12.61
CA LEU A 88 5.37 3.33 -11.48
C LEU A 88 4.75 4.50 -10.71
N LYS A 89 4.89 4.43 -9.38
CA LYS A 89 4.70 5.58 -8.47
C LYS A 89 6.05 5.90 -7.82
N PRO A 90 6.44 7.18 -7.72
CA PRO A 90 7.67 7.57 -7.05
C PRO A 90 7.56 7.35 -5.53
N ASN A 91 8.69 7.27 -4.86
CA ASN A 91 8.71 7.17 -3.40
C ASN A 91 8.14 8.41 -2.69
N THR A 92 8.15 9.58 -3.36
CA THR A 92 7.54 10.82 -2.86
C THR A 92 6.01 10.78 -2.82
N SER A 93 5.37 9.84 -3.51
CA SER A 93 3.92 9.63 -3.44
C SER A 93 3.46 8.96 -2.13
N VAL A 94 4.41 8.34 -1.39
CA VAL A 94 4.08 7.51 -0.21
C VAL A 94 3.82 8.36 1.02
N ILE A 95 2.69 8.09 1.67
CA ILE A 95 2.31 8.62 2.98
C ILE A 95 1.92 7.49 3.93
N GLY A 96 1.87 7.78 5.22
CA GLY A 96 1.52 6.80 6.26
C GLY A 96 0.06 6.89 6.73
N PRO A 97 -0.29 6.07 7.75
CA PRO A 97 -1.59 6.15 8.40
C PRO A 97 -1.86 7.54 8.98
N ASN A 98 -3.09 8.02 8.79
CA ASN A 98 -3.58 9.33 9.22
C ASN A 98 -2.87 10.55 8.60
N ASP A 99 -1.88 10.35 7.72
CA ASP A 99 -1.35 11.44 6.92
C ASP A 99 -2.43 11.92 5.92
N PRO A 100 -2.54 13.24 5.64
CA PRO A 100 -3.54 13.76 4.74
C PRO A 100 -3.26 13.38 3.29
N ILE A 101 -4.31 12.97 2.57
CA ILE A 101 -4.28 12.87 1.11
C ILE A 101 -4.66 14.23 0.55
N VAL A 102 -3.76 14.84 -0.20
CA VAL A 102 -4.00 16.15 -0.81
C VAL A 102 -4.74 15.97 -2.14
N TYR A 103 -5.94 16.54 -2.25
CA TYR A 103 -6.69 16.53 -3.50
C TYR A 103 -5.96 17.40 -4.53
N PRO A 104 -5.48 16.86 -5.69
CA PRO A 104 -4.74 17.67 -6.65
C PRO A 104 -5.60 18.80 -7.21
N ALA A 105 -5.06 20.02 -7.25
CA ALA A 105 -5.82 21.24 -7.60
C ALA A 105 -6.36 21.24 -9.06
N ASP A 106 -5.72 20.48 -9.93
CA ASP A 106 -6.08 20.32 -11.36
C ASP A 106 -6.90 19.06 -11.66
N ALA A 107 -7.18 18.23 -10.64
CA ALA A 107 -7.98 17.02 -10.81
C ALA A 107 -9.47 17.32 -10.71
N ALA A 108 -10.24 16.80 -11.68
CA ALA A 108 -11.70 16.81 -11.61
C ALA A 108 -12.27 15.59 -10.87
N GLU A 109 -11.59 14.45 -10.92
CA GLU A 109 -12.07 13.17 -10.41
C GLU A 109 -10.97 12.40 -9.69
N LEU A 110 -10.93 12.43 -8.36
CA LEU A 110 -10.04 11.61 -7.54
C LEU A 110 -10.77 10.34 -7.07
N SER A 111 -10.13 9.19 -7.26
CA SER A 111 -10.69 7.87 -6.91
C SER A 111 -9.75 7.11 -5.97
N PHE A 112 -10.34 6.33 -5.04
CA PHE A 112 -9.63 5.36 -4.20
C PHE A 112 -9.55 4.00 -4.88
N GLU A 113 -8.52 3.22 -4.51
CA GLU A 113 -8.33 1.83 -4.92
C GLU A 113 -7.68 1.04 -3.77
N ALA A 114 -8.47 0.18 -3.10
CA ALA A 114 -7.96 -0.70 -2.04
C ALA A 114 -7.09 -1.81 -2.61
N GLU A 115 -5.86 -1.91 -2.15
CA GLU A 115 -4.90 -2.89 -2.66
C GLU A 115 -4.13 -3.61 -1.55
N LEU A 116 -3.85 -4.88 -1.77
CA LEU A 116 -2.80 -5.58 -1.04
C LEU A 116 -1.45 -5.16 -1.62
N ALA A 117 -0.55 -4.68 -0.77
CA ALA A 117 0.80 -4.31 -1.16
C ALA A 117 1.83 -5.33 -0.68
N VAL A 118 2.80 -5.65 -1.54
CA VAL A 118 3.93 -6.55 -1.23
C VAL A 118 5.19 -5.73 -1.00
N VAL A 119 5.87 -5.94 0.12
CA VAL A 119 7.14 -5.27 0.44
C VAL A 119 8.30 -6.22 0.15
N ILE A 120 9.26 -5.77 -0.63
CA ILE A 120 10.43 -6.56 -1.06
C ILE A 120 11.51 -6.54 0.01
N LYS A 121 12.05 -7.72 0.33
CA LYS A 121 13.09 -7.93 1.37
C LYS A 121 14.51 -7.83 0.85
N THR A 122 14.75 -8.33 -0.35
CA THR A 122 16.10 -8.47 -0.91
C THR A 122 16.12 -8.13 -2.39
N LEU A 123 17.30 -7.87 -2.95
CA LEU A 123 17.46 -7.62 -4.38
C LEU A 123 16.87 -8.78 -5.19
N ALA A 124 15.95 -8.43 -6.11
CA ALA A 124 15.24 -9.40 -6.93
C ALA A 124 15.36 -9.07 -8.42
N LYS A 125 15.94 -9.98 -9.18
CA LYS A 125 16.08 -9.93 -10.64
C LYS A 125 15.91 -11.32 -11.21
N ASN A 126 15.03 -11.48 -12.22
CA ASN A 126 14.73 -12.77 -12.86
C ASN A 126 14.33 -13.85 -11.82
N ILE A 127 13.43 -13.51 -10.90
CA ILE A 127 12.97 -14.43 -9.87
C ILE A 127 11.84 -15.28 -10.46
N PRO A 128 11.98 -16.61 -10.52
CA PRO A 128 10.89 -17.47 -10.95
C PRO A 128 9.79 -17.51 -9.88
N ALA A 129 8.53 -17.76 -10.30
CA ALA A 129 7.34 -17.66 -9.44
C ALA A 129 7.46 -18.55 -8.17
N GLU A 130 8.02 -19.76 -8.29
CA GLU A 130 8.22 -20.69 -7.18
C GLU A 130 9.22 -20.20 -6.12
N ARG A 131 10.01 -19.17 -6.43
CA ARG A 131 10.94 -18.53 -5.51
C ARG A 131 10.52 -17.14 -5.05
N ALA A 132 9.32 -16.71 -5.37
CA ALA A 132 8.84 -15.37 -5.02
C ALA A 132 8.87 -15.11 -3.50
N SER A 133 8.58 -16.11 -2.66
CA SER A 133 8.63 -16.01 -1.20
C SER A 133 10.03 -15.67 -0.67
N ASP A 134 11.09 -16.01 -1.38
CA ASP A 134 12.46 -15.73 -0.96
C ASP A 134 12.76 -14.22 -0.92
N VAL A 135 12.01 -13.43 -1.68
CA VAL A 135 12.26 -11.99 -1.84
C VAL A 135 11.21 -11.10 -1.16
N ILE A 136 10.17 -11.67 -0.55
CA ILE A 136 9.10 -10.95 0.15
C ILE A 136 9.47 -10.75 1.62
N LEU A 137 9.35 -9.50 2.14
CA LEU A 137 9.40 -9.20 3.56
C LEU A 137 8.05 -9.46 4.23
N GLY A 138 6.99 -9.02 3.59
CA GLY A 138 5.61 -9.09 4.09
C GLY A 138 4.67 -8.22 3.27
N TYR A 139 3.53 -7.92 3.86
CA TYR A 139 2.39 -7.31 3.19
C TYR A 139 1.84 -6.15 4.01
N THR A 140 1.23 -5.19 3.33
CA THR A 140 0.58 -4.04 3.97
C THR A 140 -0.64 -3.60 3.16
N CYS A 141 -1.54 -2.80 3.77
CA CYS A 141 -2.61 -2.16 3.02
C CYS A 141 -2.04 -1.00 2.19
N ALA A 142 -2.62 -0.78 1.02
CA ALA A 142 -2.34 0.37 0.18
C ALA A 142 -3.62 0.98 -0.38
N ASN A 143 -3.55 2.29 -0.69
CA ASN A 143 -4.55 2.97 -1.49
C ASN A 143 -3.87 3.53 -2.75
N ASP A 144 -4.18 2.99 -3.93
CA ASP A 144 -3.64 3.47 -5.19
C ASP A 144 -4.51 4.61 -5.76
N LEU A 145 -4.39 5.79 -5.15
CA LEU A 145 -5.17 6.95 -5.55
C LEU A 145 -4.94 7.31 -7.02
N THR A 146 -6.04 7.61 -7.70
CA THR A 146 -6.07 7.79 -9.14
C THR A 146 -6.86 9.02 -9.54
N VAL A 147 -6.24 9.93 -10.29
CA VAL A 147 -6.92 11.03 -10.99
C VAL A 147 -7.51 10.46 -12.29
N ARG A 148 -8.82 10.22 -12.31
CA ARG A 148 -9.51 9.47 -13.39
C ARG A 148 -9.57 10.22 -14.70
N ASP A 149 -9.75 11.54 -14.68
CA ASP A 149 -9.70 12.37 -15.88
C ASP A 149 -8.31 12.29 -16.54
N ALA A 150 -7.21 12.47 -15.81
CA ALA A 150 -5.86 12.29 -16.34
C ALA A 150 -5.61 10.87 -16.85
N GLN A 151 -6.14 9.84 -16.16
CA GLN A 151 -6.01 8.44 -16.58
C GLN A 151 -6.67 8.17 -17.94
N ARG A 152 -7.80 8.83 -18.25
CA ARG A 152 -8.50 8.68 -19.52
C ARG A 152 -7.87 9.48 -20.66
N GLU A 153 -7.33 10.66 -20.33
CA GLU A 153 -6.80 11.60 -21.34
C GLU A 153 -5.38 11.27 -21.77
N GLU A 154 -4.57 10.70 -20.88
CA GLU A 154 -3.16 10.47 -21.12
C GLU A 154 -2.85 9.02 -21.49
N SER A 155 -1.90 8.83 -22.42
CA SER A 155 -1.42 7.50 -22.80
C SER A 155 -0.52 6.87 -21.75
N GLN A 156 0.08 7.68 -20.87
CA GLN A 156 0.92 7.25 -19.73
C GLN A 156 0.30 7.73 -18.43
N TRP A 157 0.17 6.83 -17.45
CA TRP A 157 -0.54 7.10 -16.19
C TRP A 157 0.29 7.88 -15.16
N PHE A 158 1.35 8.57 -15.56
CA PHE A 158 2.21 9.26 -14.61
C PHE A 158 1.44 10.31 -13.77
N ARG A 159 0.76 11.27 -14.40
CA ARG A 159 -0.01 12.29 -13.66
C ARG A 159 -1.22 11.71 -12.94
N ALA A 160 -1.82 10.66 -13.49
CA ALA A 160 -2.96 10.00 -12.88
C ALA A 160 -2.62 9.27 -11.58
N LYS A 161 -1.39 8.72 -11.45
CA LYS A 161 -1.00 7.76 -10.42
C LYS A 161 0.19 8.21 -9.53
N ALA A 162 1.00 9.19 -9.98
CA ALA A 162 2.30 9.47 -9.39
C ALA A 162 2.40 10.84 -8.69
N PHE A 163 1.27 11.45 -8.36
CA PHE A 163 1.25 12.71 -7.62
C PHE A 163 1.59 12.49 -6.14
N ASP A 164 2.06 13.52 -5.45
CA ASP A 164 2.37 13.47 -4.03
C ASP A 164 1.13 13.05 -3.23
N THR A 165 1.32 12.23 -2.18
CA THR A 165 0.26 11.64 -1.36
C THR A 165 -0.61 10.58 -2.03
N SER A 166 -0.31 10.18 -3.28
CA SER A 166 -1.15 9.22 -4.03
C SER A 166 -0.97 7.76 -3.62
N CYS A 167 -0.08 7.45 -2.67
CA CYS A 167 0.23 6.08 -2.25
C CYS A 167 0.26 5.92 -0.72
N PRO A 168 -0.86 6.04 -0.01
CA PRO A 168 -0.94 5.65 1.38
C PRO A 168 -0.55 4.19 1.59
N LEU A 169 0.33 3.91 2.57
CA LEU A 169 0.77 2.57 2.98
C LEU A 169 0.66 2.40 4.49
N GLY A 170 0.18 1.27 4.96
CA GLY A 170 0.09 0.98 6.40
C GLY A 170 -0.99 -0.05 6.76
N PRO A 171 -1.29 -0.24 8.04
CA PRO A 171 -0.68 0.43 9.21
C PRO A 171 0.72 -0.08 9.56
N TRP A 172 1.06 -1.32 9.20
CA TRP A 172 2.33 -2.01 9.40
C TRP A 172 2.58 -3.03 8.29
N ILE A 173 3.74 -3.69 8.31
CA ILE A 173 4.02 -4.85 7.47
C ILE A 173 3.69 -6.11 8.27
N GLU A 174 2.78 -6.95 7.75
CA GLU A 174 2.53 -8.29 8.29
C GLU A 174 3.37 -9.32 7.53
N THR A 175 4.23 -10.05 8.25
CA THR A 175 5.16 -11.00 7.61
C THR A 175 4.57 -12.39 7.37
N ASP A 176 3.48 -12.72 8.05
CA ASP A 176 2.92 -14.09 8.07
C ASP A 176 1.46 -14.11 7.53
N LEU A 177 1.15 -13.20 6.59
CA LEU A 177 -0.18 -13.14 5.98
C LEU A 177 -0.41 -14.34 5.05
N ASP A 178 -1.55 -15.01 5.22
CA ASP A 178 -2.08 -15.92 4.19
C ASP A 178 -2.70 -15.10 3.05
N THR A 179 -1.98 -15.02 1.94
CA THR A 179 -2.42 -14.27 0.76
C THR A 179 -3.32 -15.06 -0.19
N ALA A 180 -3.67 -16.30 0.14
CA ALA A 180 -4.50 -17.13 -0.74
C ALA A 180 -5.94 -16.60 -0.86
N ASN A 181 -6.47 -16.03 0.25
CA ASN A 181 -7.85 -15.55 0.31
C ASN A 181 -8.01 -14.39 1.33
N ALA A 182 -7.10 -13.44 1.37
CA ALA A 182 -7.24 -12.26 2.21
C ALA A 182 -8.35 -11.35 1.67
N ARG A 183 -9.32 -11.00 2.51
CA ARG A 183 -10.40 -10.07 2.14
C ARG A 183 -9.85 -8.65 2.07
N ILE A 184 -10.22 -7.90 1.04
CA ILE A 184 -9.77 -6.54 0.76
C ILE A 184 -10.99 -5.65 0.65
N ARG A 185 -11.08 -4.64 1.53
CA ARG A 185 -12.22 -3.72 1.59
C ARG A 185 -11.76 -2.27 1.53
N ALA A 186 -12.57 -1.43 0.89
CA ALA A 186 -12.53 0.01 1.07
C ALA A 186 -13.83 0.50 1.70
N ARG A 187 -13.71 1.44 2.65
CA ARG A 187 -14.84 2.24 3.14
C ARG A 187 -14.57 3.70 2.88
N VAL A 188 -15.62 4.42 2.53
CA VAL A 188 -15.60 5.89 2.45
C VAL A 188 -16.63 6.40 3.45
N ASN A 189 -16.20 7.20 4.43
CA ASN A 189 -17.02 7.70 5.53
C ASN A 189 -17.78 6.57 6.26
N GLY A 190 -17.13 5.42 6.44
CA GLY A 190 -17.67 4.22 7.09
C GLY A 190 -18.54 3.32 6.19
N GLU A 191 -18.94 3.76 4.99
CA GLU A 191 -19.71 2.96 4.04
C GLU A 191 -18.79 2.07 3.18
N VAL A 192 -19.05 0.76 3.14
CA VAL A 192 -18.30 -0.19 2.30
C VAL A 192 -18.56 0.08 0.83
N LYS A 193 -17.50 0.33 0.07
CA LYS A 193 -17.50 0.57 -1.38
C LYS A 193 -16.86 -0.57 -2.16
N GLN A 194 -15.75 -1.11 -1.67
CA GLN A 194 -15.10 -2.30 -2.23
C GLN A 194 -15.14 -3.44 -1.21
N ASP A 195 -15.39 -4.65 -1.69
CA ASP A 195 -15.41 -5.86 -0.88
C ASP A 195 -15.04 -7.05 -1.76
N GLY A 196 -13.75 -7.32 -1.88
CA GLY A 196 -13.20 -8.39 -2.69
C GLY A 196 -12.16 -9.21 -1.92
N THR A 197 -11.48 -10.08 -2.62
CA THR A 197 -10.47 -10.96 -2.02
C THR A 197 -9.26 -11.14 -2.93
N SER A 198 -8.10 -11.34 -2.33
CA SER A 198 -6.87 -11.69 -3.07
C SER A 198 -7.03 -12.98 -3.91
N ALA A 199 -8.03 -13.82 -3.60
CA ALA A 199 -8.37 -14.98 -4.38
C ALA A 199 -8.83 -14.64 -5.81
N ASP A 200 -9.36 -13.44 -6.05
CA ASP A 200 -9.89 -12.99 -7.33
C ASP A 200 -8.84 -12.36 -8.25
N MET A 201 -7.58 -12.29 -7.80
CA MET A 201 -6.48 -11.79 -8.63
C MET A 201 -6.29 -12.66 -9.88
N LEU A 202 -6.24 -12.05 -11.06
CA LEU A 202 -5.94 -12.69 -12.33
C LEU A 202 -4.51 -13.23 -12.41
N ARG A 203 -3.58 -12.46 -11.83
CA ARG A 203 -2.19 -12.86 -11.67
C ARG A 203 -1.87 -12.84 -10.18
N ARG A 204 -1.48 -13.97 -9.65
CA ARG A 204 -1.10 -14.12 -8.24
C ARG A 204 0.23 -13.44 -7.96
N ILE A 205 0.51 -13.14 -6.70
CA ILE A 205 1.72 -12.44 -6.26
C ILE A 205 3.00 -13.08 -6.81
N PRO A 206 3.19 -14.42 -6.80
CA PRO A 206 4.38 -15.04 -7.37
C PRO A 206 4.57 -14.75 -8.87
N GLU A 207 3.49 -14.80 -9.65
CA GLU A 207 3.51 -14.51 -11.09
C GLU A 207 3.82 -13.03 -11.36
N LEU A 208 3.31 -12.11 -10.52
CA LEU A 208 3.62 -10.68 -10.60
C LEU A 208 5.10 -10.42 -10.34
N ILE A 209 5.69 -11.04 -9.31
CA ILE A 209 7.12 -10.91 -8.99
C ILE A 209 7.97 -11.45 -10.15
N GLU A 210 7.62 -12.60 -10.71
CA GLU A 210 8.31 -13.14 -11.88
C GLU A 210 8.28 -12.16 -13.06
N GLU A 211 7.10 -11.67 -13.45
CA GLU A 211 6.95 -10.77 -14.59
C GLU A 211 7.65 -9.42 -14.37
N ILE A 212 7.52 -8.82 -13.19
CA ILE A 212 8.17 -7.55 -12.85
C ILE A 212 9.69 -7.72 -12.85
N THR A 213 10.21 -8.77 -12.21
CA THR A 213 11.66 -8.97 -12.08
C THR A 213 12.32 -9.41 -13.38
N ARG A 214 11.56 -9.89 -14.35
CA ARG A 214 12.03 -10.12 -15.72
C ARG A 214 12.38 -8.80 -16.43
N SER A 215 11.61 -7.75 -16.19
CA SER A 215 11.77 -6.42 -16.81
C SER A 215 12.71 -5.51 -16.00
N THR A 216 12.52 -5.41 -14.68
CA THR A 216 13.29 -4.48 -13.82
C THR A 216 13.79 -5.17 -12.55
N THR A 217 14.86 -4.64 -11.96
CA THR A 217 15.36 -5.11 -10.65
C THR A 217 14.55 -4.44 -9.55
N LEU A 218 14.07 -5.22 -8.58
CA LEU A 218 13.50 -4.72 -7.34
C LEU A 218 14.59 -4.66 -6.26
N LEU A 219 14.56 -3.62 -5.44
CA LEU A 219 15.46 -3.41 -4.30
C LEU A 219 14.74 -3.67 -2.98
N PRO A 220 15.48 -3.95 -1.89
CA PRO A 220 14.89 -4.02 -0.56
C PRO A 220 14.10 -2.73 -0.24
N GLY A 221 12.86 -2.88 0.19
CA GLY A 221 11.94 -1.78 0.45
C GLY A 221 11.14 -1.29 -0.75
N ASP A 222 11.39 -1.75 -1.97
CA ASP A 222 10.47 -1.53 -3.08
C ASP A 222 9.12 -2.20 -2.78
N VAL A 223 8.04 -1.63 -3.31
CA VAL A 223 6.67 -2.08 -3.06
C VAL A 223 6.00 -2.45 -4.38
N ILE A 224 5.20 -3.52 -4.37
CA ILE A 224 4.31 -3.88 -5.47
C ILE A 224 2.87 -3.69 -4.99
N LEU A 225 2.08 -2.88 -5.69
CA LEU A 225 0.63 -2.79 -5.56
C LEU A 225 0.01 -3.82 -6.48
N THR A 226 -0.84 -4.71 -5.94
CA THR A 226 -1.24 -5.94 -6.66
C THR A 226 -2.51 -5.80 -7.49
N GLY A 227 -3.06 -4.60 -7.58
CA GLY A 227 -4.35 -4.31 -8.19
C GLY A 227 -5.48 -4.27 -7.18
N THR A 228 -6.59 -3.71 -7.59
CA THR A 228 -7.78 -3.46 -6.77
C THR A 228 -8.99 -4.26 -7.24
N PRO A 229 -9.88 -4.75 -6.35
CA PRO A 229 -11.16 -5.34 -6.72
C PRO A 229 -12.14 -4.28 -7.28
N ALA A 230 -13.27 -4.70 -7.83
CA ALA A 230 -14.35 -3.82 -8.26
C ALA A 230 -14.96 -3.00 -7.12
N GLY A 231 -15.68 -1.93 -7.45
CA GLY A 231 -16.32 -1.02 -6.51
C GLY A 231 -15.49 0.24 -6.23
N VAL A 232 -14.54 0.58 -7.10
CA VAL A 232 -13.82 1.87 -7.04
C VAL A 232 -14.79 3.04 -7.19
N GLY A 233 -14.48 4.18 -6.61
CA GLY A 233 -15.36 5.33 -6.65
C GLY A 233 -14.64 6.64 -6.38
N LEU A 234 -15.34 7.74 -6.58
CA LEU A 234 -14.81 9.08 -6.36
C LEU A 234 -14.82 9.44 -4.88
N VAL A 235 -13.87 10.26 -4.49
CA VAL A 235 -13.77 10.90 -3.17
C VAL A 235 -13.66 12.40 -3.31
N ASN A 236 -14.07 13.12 -2.27
CA ASN A 236 -14.06 14.57 -2.19
C ASN A 236 -13.24 15.05 -0.99
N VAL A 237 -12.87 16.32 -1.00
CA VAL A 237 -12.29 16.97 0.18
C VAL A 237 -13.22 16.81 1.37
N GLY A 238 -12.67 16.38 2.50
CA GLY A 238 -13.40 16.08 3.73
C GLY A 238 -13.71 14.61 3.95
N ASP A 239 -13.70 13.78 2.89
CA ASP A 239 -13.92 12.33 3.02
C ASP A 239 -12.79 11.63 3.77
N THR A 240 -13.15 10.56 4.46
CA THR A 240 -12.20 9.61 5.08
C THR A 240 -12.27 8.29 4.35
N VAL A 241 -11.11 7.76 3.97
CA VAL A 241 -10.99 6.46 3.30
C VAL A 241 -10.28 5.49 4.24
N ASP A 242 -10.92 4.33 4.46
CA ASP A 242 -10.34 3.21 5.18
C ASP A 242 -10.08 2.07 4.20
N ILE A 243 -8.85 1.58 4.18
CA ILE A 243 -8.46 0.35 3.48
C ILE A 243 -8.22 -0.73 4.54
N ASP A 244 -9.02 -1.77 4.50
CA ASP A 244 -9.01 -2.85 5.49
C ASP A 244 -8.69 -4.18 4.82
N ILE A 245 -7.67 -4.88 5.32
CA ILE A 245 -7.27 -6.20 4.82
C ILE A 245 -7.23 -7.18 6.00
N ASP A 246 -7.96 -8.28 5.86
CA ASP A 246 -7.98 -9.33 6.87
C ASP A 246 -6.56 -9.83 7.15
N GLY A 247 -6.19 -9.93 8.44
CA GLY A 247 -4.86 -10.34 8.88
C GLY A 247 -3.83 -9.21 8.94
N ILE A 248 -4.09 -8.04 8.33
CA ILE A 248 -3.23 -6.86 8.44
C ILE A 248 -3.85 -5.85 9.41
N GLY A 249 -5.01 -5.31 9.08
CA GLY A 249 -5.69 -4.24 9.81
C GLY A 249 -6.16 -3.14 8.88
N THR A 250 -6.36 -1.95 9.42
CA THR A 250 -6.97 -0.82 8.71
C THR A 250 -5.98 0.33 8.52
N LEU A 251 -5.86 0.83 7.30
CA LEU A 251 -5.17 2.05 6.91
C LEU A 251 -6.21 3.14 6.69
N THR A 252 -6.18 4.20 7.51
CA THR A 252 -7.11 5.33 7.45
C THR A 252 -6.40 6.59 6.99
N ASN A 253 -6.99 7.32 6.02
CA ASN A 253 -6.50 8.61 5.58
C ASN A 253 -7.68 9.55 5.26
N ARG A 254 -7.50 10.84 5.49
CA ARG A 254 -8.48 11.89 5.17
C ARG A 254 -8.07 12.65 3.92
N ILE A 255 -9.05 12.97 3.07
CA ILE A 255 -8.85 13.83 1.90
C ILE A 255 -8.94 15.30 2.36
N VAL A 256 -7.92 16.08 2.00
CA VAL A 256 -7.83 17.51 2.32
C VAL A 256 -7.64 18.37 1.06
N SER A 257 -7.97 19.64 1.13
CA SER A 257 -7.59 20.58 0.08
C SER A 257 -6.12 20.98 0.19
N PRO A 258 -5.47 21.46 -0.88
CA PRO A 258 -4.12 22.02 -0.77
C PRO A 258 -4.02 23.16 0.24
N GLU A 259 -5.05 23.99 0.36
CA GLU A 259 -5.10 25.12 1.28
C GLU A 259 -5.09 24.69 2.75
N ASP A 260 -5.64 23.52 3.08
CA ASP A 260 -5.66 22.97 4.44
C ASP A 260 -4.26 22.56 4.97
N LEU A 261 -3.24 22.47 4.10
CA LEU A 261 -1.87 22.17 4.51
C LEU A 261 -1.06 23.41 4.87
N GLU A 262 -1.48 24.59 4.42
CA GLU A 262 -0.78 25.86 4.67
C GLU A 262 -1.26 26.55 5.95
N ALA A 263 -2.32 26.02 6.60
CA ALA A 263 -2.92 26.55 7.81
C ALA A 263 -2.40 25.84 9.08
#